data_4de466f759a1c7e7f80b4df8c8d2a810
#
_entry.id   4de466f759a1c7e7f80b4df8c8d2a810
#
_cell.length_a   1.000
_cell.length_b   1.000
_cell.length_c   1.000
_cell.angle_alpha   90.00
_cell.angle_beta   90.00
_cell.angle_gamma   90.00
#
_symmetry.space_group_name_H-M   'P 1'
#
loop_
_entity.id
_entity.type
_entity.pdbx_description
1 polymer ?
#
loop_
_entity_poly.entity_id
_entity_poly.type
_entity_poly.pdbx_seq_one_letter_code
_entity_poly.pdbx_strand_id
1 'polypeptide(L)'
;MVCRGLNWDPNYKGVDDWQLALKRNAQSKEDSGKNFRQRFMYGLCGFDAIDDDIAQWHESTECACELHEYLGLTEEEYSLFVSSSDELENRLLSQRQEQRFRIYQLEVSLSKVIPFAFGGIKELQKAGHEYPPAAQYRLIHDGMLHCEETESDTGRLTRIAELFGDALPKDYRGRSVAPSDVIELYDDTGRRYFYRDTGGFCPVKFSPMLAKK
;
A
#
# COMPACT_ATOMS: atom_id res chain seq x y z
N MET A 1 -15.51 4.01 48.68
CA MET A 1 -14.73 3.91 47.42
C MET A 1 -15.52 4.72 46.38
N VAL A 2 -15.12 5.96 46.13
CA VAL A 2 -15.90 6.93 45.35
C VAL A 2 -15.34 6.91 43.92
N CYS A 3 -16.15 6.44 42.97
CA CYS A 3 -15.86 6.56 41.54
C CYS A 3 -15.98 8.03 41.15
N ARG A 4 -14.86 8.67 40.85
CA ARG A 4 -14.85 10.03 40.27
C ARG A 4 -15.34 9.90 38.83
N GLY A 5 -16.48 10.59 38.55
CA GLY A 5 -17.05 10.66 37.22
C GLY A 5 -16.13 11.33 36.23
N LEU A 6 -16.02 10.71 35.07
CA LEU A 6 -15.45 11.30 33.88
C LEU A 6 -16.27 12.54 33.51
N ASN A 7 -15.64 13.73 33.52
CA ASN A 7 -16.23 14.96 32.99
C ASN A 7 -16.44 14.74 31.47
N TRP A 8 -17.69 14.54 31.09
CA TRP A 8 -18.08 14.51 29.68
C TRP A 8 -18.22 15.95 29.18
N ASP A 9 -17.36 16.38 28.28
CA ASP A 9 -17.44 17.67 27.58
C ASP A 9 -18.30 17.51 26.33
N PRO A 10 -19.52 18.09 26.27
CA PRO A 10 -20.40 17.95 25.11
C PRO A 10 -19.89 18.68 23.86
N ASN A 11 -18.81 19.47 23.95
CA ASN A 11 -18.16 20.13 22.80
C ASN A 11 -16.89 19.44 22.32
N TYR A 12 -16.50 18.31 22.91
CA TYR A 12 -15.37 17.54 22.48
C TYR A 12 -15.65 16.88 21.12
N LYS A 13 -15.22 17.53 20.05
CA LYS A 13 -15.14 16.96 18.70
C LYS A 13 -13.87 16.11 18.57
N GLY A 14 -13.65 15.21 19.50
CA GLY A 14 -12.55 14.25 19.42
C GLY A 14 -12.88 13.24 18.33
N VAL A 15 -12.00 13.10 17.37
CA VAL A 15 -11.88 11.87 16.58
C VAL A 15 -11.74 10.76 17.61
N ASP A 16 -12.67 9.80 17.60
CA ASP A 16 -12.69 8.72 18.59
C ASP A 16 -11.29 8.12 18.75
N ASP A 17 -10.74 8.13 19.97
CA ASP A 17 -9.39 7.61 20.28
C ASP A 17 -9.17 6.19 19.73
N TRP A 18 -10.25 5.38 19.64
CA TRP A 18 -10.20 4.06 19.04
C TRP A 18 -9.98 4.11 17.51
N GLN A 19 -10.45 5.15 16.80
CA GLN A 19 -10.20 5.33 15.36
C GLN A 19 -8.73 5.69 15.09
N LEU A 20 -8.14 6.50 15.99
CA LEU A 20 -6.71 6.79 15.96
C LEU A 20 -5.88 5.55 16.31
N ALA A 21 -6.32 4.77 17.31
CA ALA A 21 -5.68 3.51 17.67
C ALA A 21 -5.77 2.47 16.54
N LEU A 22 -6.90 2.37 15.83
CA LEU A 22 -7.05 1.49 14.68
C LEU A 22 -6.22 1.95 13.47
N LYS A 23 -6.12 3.26 13.23
CA LYS A 23 -5.21 3.81 12.22
C LYS A 23 -3.76 3.51 12.57
N ARG A 24 -3.35 3.70 13.84
CA ARG A 24 -2.00 3.34 14.33
C ARG A 24 -1.72 1.85 14.19
N ASN A 25 -2.68 0.97 14.53
CA ASN A 25 -2.51 -0.47 14.40
C ASN A 25 -2.48 -0.97 12.95
N ALA A 26 -3.24 -0.35 12.03
CA ALA A 26 -3.13 -0.62 10.61
C ALA A 26 -1.79 -0.13 10.05
N GLN A 27 -1.38 1.07 10.42
CA GLN A 27 -0.10 1.68 10.06
C GLN A 27 1.07 0.88 10.62
N SER A 28 0.98 0.35 11.86
CA SER A 28 2.05 -0.46 12.47
C SER A 28 2.29 -1.80 11.75
N LYS A 29 1.29 -2.38 11.10
CA LYS A 29 1.47 -3.58 10.26
C LYS A 29 2.13 -3.23 8.93
N GLU A 30 1.77 -2.11 8.34
CA GLU A 30 2.36 -1.60 7.10
C GLU A 30 3.81 -1.13 7.32
N ASP A 31 4.10 -0.59 8.52
CA ASP A 31 5.42 -0.16 8.96
C ASP A 31 6.35 -1.32 9.35
N SER A 32 5.79 -2.47 9.66
CA SER A 32 6.56 -3.61 10.17
C SER A 32 7.65 -4.04 9.18
N GLY A 33 8.90 -3.91 9.58
CA GLY A 33 10.07 -4.30 8.81
C GLY A 33 10.56 -3.27 7.79
N LYS A 34 9.99 -2.06 7.76
CA LYS A 34 10.45 -0.97 6.89
C LYS A 34 11.31 0.02 7.69
N ASN A 35 12.44 0.43 7.11
CA ASN A 35 13.28 1.50 7.67
C ASN A 35 12.62 2.87 7.50
N PHE A 36 13.20 3.91 8.15
CA PHE A 36 12.70 5.28 8.05
C PHE A 36 12.49 5.73 6.61
N ARG A 37 13.53 5.59 5.74
CA ARG A 37 13.48 6.06 4.36
C ARG A 37 12.31 5.44 3.60
N GLN A 38 12.11 4.12 3.73
CA GLN A 38 10.98 3.43 3.09
C GLN A 38 9.63 3.94 3.59
N ARG A 39 9.46 4.11 4.91
CA ARG A 39 8.22 4.63 5.48
C ARG A 39 7.93 6.04 5.01
N PHE A 40 8.94 6.91 5.00
CA PHE A 40 8.82 8.28 4.52
C PHE A 40 8.47 8.32 3.02
N MET A 41 9.20 7.58 2.17
CA MET A 41 8.94 7.53 0.73
C MET A 41 7.55 6.99 0.39
N TYR A 42 7.03 6.10 1.23
CA TYR A 42 5.69 5.54 1.06
C TYR A 42 4.58 6.40 1.70
N GLY A 43 4.93 7.52 2.33
CA GLY A 43 3.97 8.40 2.98
C GLY A 43 3.36 7.83 4.26
N LEU A 44 4.03 6.87 4.89
CA LEU A 44 3.59 6.22 6.13
C LEU A 44 3.97 7.01 7.37
N CYS A 45 4.98 7.88 7.28
CA CYS A 45 5.39 8.77 8.35
C CYS A 45 5.77 10.16 7.83
N GLY A 46 5.85 11.15 8.72
CA GLY A 46 6.46 12.44 8.49
C GLY A 46 7.99 12.36 8.59
N PHE A 47 8.68 13.44 8.21
CA PHE A 47 10.14 13.49 8.30
C PHE A 47 10.64 13.51 9.76
N ASP A 48 9.86 14.09 10.67
CA ASP A 48 10.08 14.12 12.11
C ASP A 48 10.23 12.73 12.76
N ALA A 49 9.69 11.68 12.13
CA ALA A 49 9.86 10.31 12.60
C ALA A 49 11.31 9.82 12.57
N ILE A 50 12.23 10.51 11.88
CA ILE A 50 13.66 10.18 11.86
C ILE A 50 14.28 10.27 13.26
N ASP A 51 13.85 11.24 14.09
CA ASP A 51 14.34 11.43 15.44
C ASP A 51 13.95 10.26 16.36
N ASP A 52 12.73 9.74 16.21
CA ASP A 52 12.26 8.56 16.95
C ASP A 52 13.07 7.32 16.57
N ASP A 53 13.38 7.14 15.28
CA ASP A 53 14.18 6.02 14.80
C ASP A 53 15.64 6.12 15.28
N ILE A 54 16.22 7.31 15.33
CA ILE A 54 17.56 7.55 15.89
C ILE A 54 17.57 7.19 17.38
N ALA A 55 16.56 7.62 18.13
CA ALA A 55 16.43 7.28 19.55
C ALA A 55 16.33 5.77 19.74
N GLN A 56 15.52 5.10 18.93
CA GLN A 56 15.36 3.64 18.97
C GLN A 56 16.67 2.90 18.63
N TRP A 57 17.43 3.38 17.65
CA TRP A 57 18.72 2.81 17.30
C TRP A 57 19.72 2.91 18.46
N HIS A 58 19.77 4.07 19.16
CA HIS A 58 20.63 4.27 20.34
C HIS A 58 20.27 3.36 21.52
N GLU A 59 18.98 3.04 21.69
CA GLU A 59 18.50 2.16 22.76
C GLU A 59 18.65 0.67 22.41
N SER A 60 18.83 0.33 21.13
CA SER A 60 18.93 -1.04 20.66
C SER A 60 20.32 -1.61 20.97
N THR A 61 20.35 -2.65 21.81
CA THR A 61 21.58 -3.43 22.08
C THR A 61 21.84 -4.53 21.04
N GLU A 62 20.90 -4.79 20.16
CA GLU A 62 20.93 -5.89 19.19
C GLU A 62 21.36 -5.43 17.77
N CYS A 63 21.25 -4.14 17.46
CA CYS A 63 21.62 -3.63 16.14
C CYS A 63 23.11 -3.31 16.09
N ALA A 64 23.87 -4.13 15.35
CA ALA A 64 25.30 -3.90 15.07
C ALA A 64 25.52 -3.09 13.77
N CYS A 65 24.44 -2.52 13.19
CA CYS A 65 24.51 -1.77 11.94
C CYS A 65 24.81 -0.28 12.20
N GLU A 66 25.38 0.37 11.20
CA GLU A 66 25.58 1.82 11.21
C GLU A 66 24.23 2.55 11.17
N LEU A 67 24.16 3.78 11.72
CA LEU A 67 22.91 4.54 11.77
C LEU A 67 22.29 4.77 10.40
N HIS A 68 23.08 5.08 9.38
CA HIS A 68 22.58 5.28 8.03
C HIS A 68 21.94 4.01 7.45
N GLU A 69 22.51 2.83 7.73
CA GLU A 69 21.95 1.55 7.33
C GLU A 69 20.61 1.28 8.03
N TYR A 70 20.54 1.57 9.33
CA TYR A 70 19.31 1.44 10.11
C TYR A 70 18.18 2.32 9.57
N LEU A 71 18.51 3.58 9.25
CA LEU A 71 17.56 4.52 8.64
C LEU A 71 17.24 4.20 7.16
N GLY A 72 18.05 3.35 6.51
CA GLY A 72 17.96 3.02 5.09
C GLY A 72 18.43 4.13 4.16
N LEU A 73 19.23 5.06 4.68
CA LEU A 73 19.83 6.15 3.89
C LEU A 73 21.11 5.67 3.20
N THR A 74 21.34 6.20 1.99
CA THR A 74 22.67 6.07 1.38
C THR A 74 23.69 6.91 2.14
N GLU A 75 24.98 6.65 1.97
CA GLU A 75 26.04 7.46 2.57
C GLU A 75 25.94 8.95 2.17
N GLU A 76 25.54 9.22 0.92
CA GLU A 76 25.32 10.58 0.44
C GLU A 76 24.11 11.24 1.11
N GLU A 77 23.00 10.51 1.26
CA GLU A 77 21.80 10.99 1.95
C GLU A 77 22.10 11.23 3.44
N TYR A 78 22.87 10.36 4.06
CA TYR A 78 23.27 10.52 5.46
C TYR A 78 24.20 11.73 5.63
N SER A 79 25.18 11.92 4.74
CA SER A 79 26.04 13.09 4.75
C SER A 79 25.24 14.39 4.59
N LEU A 80 24.19 14.36 3.76
CA LEU A 80 23.26 15.48 3.58
C LEU A 80 22.45 15.72 4.86
N PHE A 81 21.95 14.67 5.52
CA PHE A 81 21.24 14.75 6.79
C PHE A 81 22.07 15.42 7.87
N VAL A 82 23.34 15.01 8.02
CA VAL A 82 24.28 15.58 9.02
C VAL A 82 24.55 17.06 8.74
N SER A 83 24.60 17.48 7.49
CA SER A 83 24.84 18.89 7.12
C SER A 83 23.58 19.74 7.20
N SER A 84 22.43 19.21 6.76
CA SER A 84 21.14 19.90 6.75
C SER A 84 20.00 18.89 6.60
N SER A 85 19.23 18.71 7.68
CA SER A 85 18.04 17.84 7.67
C SER A 85 16.99 18.28 6.64
N ASP A 86 16.79 19.59 6.48
CA ASP A 86 15.84 20.16 5.54
C ASP A 86 16.21 19.85 4.09
N GLU A 87 17.50 19.80 3.76
CA GLU A 87 17.97 19.45 2.42
C GLU A 87 17.74 17.97 2.13
N LEU A 88 17.94 17.08 3.13
CA LEU A 88 17.58 15.67 2.99
C LEU A 88 16.07 15.51 2.73
N GLU A 89 15.24 16.15 3.56
CA GLU A 89 13.78 16.09 3.38
C GLU A 89 13.36 16.51 1.98
N ASN A 90 13.85 17.67 1.52
CA ASN A 90 13.55 18.18 0.19
C ASN A 90 14.01 17.22 -0.93
N ARG A 91 15.20 16.61 -0.78
CA ARG A 91 15.70 15.62 -1.73
C ARG A 91 14.79 14.39 -1.80
N LEU A 92 14.41 13.82 -0.64
CA LEU A 92 13.53 12.65 -0.58
C LEU A 92 12.14 12.98 -1.14
N LEU A 93 11.57 14.14 -0.80
CA LEU A 93 10.30 14.59 -1.36
C LEU A 93 10.33 14.75 -2.88
N SER A 94 11.46 15.21 -3.44
CA SER A 94 11.62 15.34 -4.90
C SER A 94 11.66 13.99 -5.64
N GLN A 95 12.05 12.92 -4.95
CA GLN A 95 12.10 11.55 -5.47
C GLN A 95 10.79 10.79 -5.27
N ARG A 96 9.89 11.30 -4.42
CA ARG A 96 8.60 10.69 -4.13
C ARG A 96 7.60 11.00 -5.23
N GLN A 97 6.98 9.95 -5.76
CA GLN A 97 5.97 10.06 -6.81
C GLN A 97 4.62 9.52 -6.34
N GLU A 98 3.58 9.90 -7.07
CA GLU A 98 2.22 9.39 -6.89
C GLU A 98 1.86 8.46 -8.03
N GLN A 99 1.56 7.21 -7.71
CA GLN A 99 1.03 6.24 -8.65
C GLN A 99 -0.45 6.02 -8.41
N ARG A 100 -1.28 6.35 -9.37
CA ARG A 100 -2.71 6.02 -9.33
C ARG A 100 -2.92 4.56 -9.70
N PHE A 101 -3.90 3.91 -9.02
CA PHE A 101 -4.24 2.53 -9.29
C PHE A 101 -5.73 2.27 -9.13
N ARG A 102 -6.22 1.21 -9.79
CA ARG A 102 -7.57 0.69 -9.61
C ARG A 102 -7.54 -0.81 -9.37
N ILE A 103 -8.46 -1.27 -8.54
CA ILE A 103 -8.67 -2.70 -8.27
C ILE A 103 -9.99 -3.12 -8.88
N TYR A 104 -9.92 -4.11 -9.76
CA TYR A 104 -11.09 -4.76 -10.36
C TYR A 104 -11.18 -6.18 -9.81
N GLN A 105 -12.31 -6.52 -9.22
CA GLN A 105 -12.57 -7.85 -8.69
C GLN A 105 -13.58 -8.60 -9.52
N LEU A 106 -13.31 -9.90 -9.68
CA LEU A 106 -14.19 -10.83 -10.36
C LEU A 106 -15.49 -11.00 -9.57
N GLU A 107 -16.65 -10.91 -10.24
CA GLU A 107 -17.96 -11.20 -9.64
C GLU A 107 -18.16 -12.71 -9.48
N VAL A 108 -17.72 -13.25 -8.36
CA VAL A 108 -17.75 -14.71 -8.08
C VAL A 108 -19.16 -15.31 -7.96
N SER A 109 -20.20 -14.48 -7.82
CA SER A 109 -21.61 -14.91 -7.85
C SER A 109 -22.07 -15.40 -9.22
N LEU A 110 -21.32 -15.10 -10.29
CA LEU A 110 -21.63 -15.52 -11.65
C LEU A 110 -21.12 -16.95 -11.87
N SER A 111 -22.00 -17.92 -12.13
CA SER A 111 -21.62 -19.32 -12.35
C SER A 111 -20.56 -19.54 -13.43
N LYS A 112 -20.56 -18.69 -14.46
CA LYS A 112 -19.59 -18.74 -15.58
C LYS A 112 -18.15 -18.39 -15.19
N VAL A 113 -17.90 -17.76 -14.04
CA VAL A 113 -16.55 -17.43 -13.59
C VAL A 113 -15.94 -18.49 -12.67
N ILE A 114 -16.76 -19.39 -12.11
CA ILE A 114 -16.34 -20.44 -11.20
C ILE A 114 -15.09 -21.20 -11.69
N PRO A 115 -14.96 -21.55 -12.99
CA PRO A 115 -13.83 -22.34 -13.48
C PRO A 115 -12.44 -21.67 -13.30
N PHE A 116 -12.40 -20.34 -13.16
CA PHE A 116 -11.15 -19.60 -12.98
C PHE A 116 -11.14 -18.62 -11.79
N ALA A 117 -12.25 -18.58 -11.04
CA ALA A 117 -12.32 -17.76 -9.83
C ALA A 117 -11.24 -18.19 -8.82
N PHE A 118 -10.49 -17.21 -8.30
CA PHE A 118 -9.34 -17.42 -7.42
C PHE A 118 -8.21 -18.26 -8.04
N GLY A 119 -8.29 -18.51 -9.35
CA GLY A 119 -7.26 -19.22 -10.11
C GLY A 119 -6.23 -18.27 -10.72
N GLY A 120 -5.09 -18.85 -11.12
CA GLY A 120 -4.07 -18.14 -11.86
C GLY A 120 -4.41 -17.98 -13.34
N ILE A 121 -3.44 -17.42 -14.08
CA ILE A 121 -3.59 -17.17 -15.52
C ILE A 121 -3.82 -18.48 -16.31
N LYS A 122 -3.28 -19.59 -15.85
CA LYS A 122 -3.48 -20.90 -16.48
C LYS A 122 -4.91 -21.40 -16.38
N GLU A 123 -5.57 -21.19 -15.24
CA GLU A 123 -6.98 -21.55 -15.02
C GLU A 123 -7.89 -20.67 -15.88
N LEU A 124 -7.58 -19.38 -16.02
CA LEU A 124 -8.26 -18.46 -16.92
C LEU A 124 -8.19 -18.96 -18.37
N GLN A 125 -7.00 -19.35 -18.81
CA GLN A 125 -6.79 -19.88 -20.18
C GLN A 125 -7.51 -21.21 -20.42
N LYS A 126 -7.49 -22.13 -19.44
CA LYS A 126 -8.24 -23.40 -19.51
C LYS A 126 -9.75 -23.17 -19.60
N ALA A 127 -10.26 -22.08 -19.01
CA ALA A 127 -11.66 -21.68 -19.13
C ALA A 127 -12.00 -21.02 -20.47
N GLY A 128 -11.05 -20.95 -21.42
CA GLY A 128 -11.24 -20.42 -22.75
C GLY A 128 -11.06 -18.92 -22.90
N HIS A 129 -10.47 -18.27 -21.91
CA HIS A 129 -10.21 -16.83 -21.93
C HIS A 129 -8.72 -16.54 -22.18
N GLU A 130 -8.42 -15.85 -23.26
CA GLU A 130 -7.06 -15.34 -23.51
C GLU A 130 -6.70 -14.19 -22.56
N TYR A 131 -7.69 -13.36 -22.23
CA TYR A 131 -7.59 -12.21 -21.32
C TYR A 131 -8.75 -12.21 -20.33
N PRO A 132 -8.59 -11.51 -19.17
CA PRO A 132 -9.66 -11.40 -18.19
C PRO A 132 -10.93 -10.79 -18.84
N PRO A 133 -12.08 -11.48 -18.76
CA PRO A 133 -13.33 -11.01 -19.37
C PRO A 133 -13.91 -9.84 -18.59
N ALA A 134 -13.54 -8.61 -18.94
CA ALA A 134 -13.80 -7.39 -18.18
C ALA A 134 -15.28 -7.20 -17.78
N ALA A 135 -16.24 -7.64 -18.59
CA ALA A 135 -17.67 -7.57 -18.27
C ALA A 135 -18.09 -8.40 -17.04
N GLN A 136 -17.20 -9.26 -16.53
CA GLN A 136 -17.42 -10.08 -15.34
C GLN A 136 -16.72 -9.49 -14.10
N TYR A 137 -16.07 -8.34 -14.25
CA TYR A 137 -15.38 -7.64 -13.19
C TYR A 137 -16.15 -6.40 -12.76
N ARG A 138 -15.91 -6.01 -11.50
CA ARG A 138 -16.40 -4.76 -10.94
C ARG A 138 -15.21 -3.92 -10.46
N LEU A 139 -15.25 -2.62 -10.75
CA LEU A 139 -14.36 -1.66 -10.13
C LEU A 139 -14.70 -1.54 -8.65
N ILE A 140 -13.75 -1.88 -7.79
CA ILE A 140 -13.94 -1.88 -6.33
C ILE A 140 -13.28 -0.66 -5.70
N HIS A 141 -12.11 -0.26 -6.20
CA HIS A 141 -11.33 0.80 -5.60
C HIS A 141 -10.58 1.60 -6.67
N ASP A 142 -10.49 2.90 -6.44
CA ASP A 142 -9.67 3.85 -7.20
C ASP A 142 -8.88 4.65 -6.18
N GLY A 143 -7.57 4.51 -6.18
CA GLY A 143 -6.70 5.06 -5.15
C GLY A 143 -5.35 5.54 -5.68
N MET A 144 -4.54 5.99 -4.74
CA MET A 144 -3.20 6.52 -5.00
C MET A 144 -2.21 5.87 -4.02
N LEU A 145 -1.02 5.59 -4.52
CA LEU A 145 0.10 5.05 -3.78
C LEU A 145 1.28 6.02 -3.91
N HIS A 146 1.89 6.40 -2.79
CA HIS A 146 3.19 7.05 -2.83
C HIS A 146 4.27 6.00 -3.11
N CYS A 147 5.20 6.31 -3.99
CA CYS A 147 6.26 5.40 -4.40
C CYS A 147 7.54 6.16 -4.71
N GLU A 148 8.65 5.44 -4.80
CA GLU A 148 9.88 5.98 -5.35
C GLU A 148 9.82 5.97 -6.88
N GLU A 149 10.49 6.94 -7.51
CA GLU A 149 10.60 7.01 -8.97
C GLU A 149 11.15 5.70 -9.57
N THR A 150 12.11 5.09 -8.89
CA THR A 150 12.79 3.86 -9.31
C THR A 150 12.05 2.58 -8.96
N GLU A 151 10.93 2.67 -8.22
CA GLU A 151 10.16 1.48 -7.83
C GLU A 151 9.52 0.81 -9.04
N SER A 152 9.77 -0.49 -9.20
CA SER A 152 9.20 -1.27 -10.31
C SER A 152 7.68 -1.46 -10.18
N ASP A 153 7.00 -1.73 -11.30
CA ASP A 153 5.57 -2.08 -11.29
C ASP A 153 5.31 -3.29 -10.38
N THR A 154 6.21 -4.28 -10.34
CA THR A 154 6.09 -5.44 -9.44
C THR A 154 6.12 -5.02 -7.97
N GLY A 155 7.00 -4.10 -7.58
CA GLY A 155 7.06 -3.56 -6.23
C GLY A 155 5.76 -2.87 -5.85
N ARG A 156 5.28 -1.95 -6.68
CA ARG A 156 3.99 -1.23 -6.50
C ARG A 156 2.81 -2.18 -6.36
N LEU A 157 2.72 -3.19 -7.23
CA LEU A 157 1.66 -4.19 -7.21
C LEU A 157 1.70 -5.07 -5.96
N THR A 158 2.90 -5.44 -5.49
CA THR A 158 3.06 -6.20 -4.25
C THR A 158 2.57 -5.40 -3.06
N ARG A 159 2.95 -4.13 -2.97
CA ARG A 159 2.46 -3.23 -1.91
C ARG A 159 0.94 -3.03 -1.95
N ILE A 160 0.36 -2.86 -3.14
CA ILE A 160 -1.11 -2.80 -3.27
C ILE A 160 -1.74 -4.09 -2.75
N ALA A 161 -1.19 -5.26 -3.09
CA ALA A 161 -1.73 -6.53 -2.60
C ALA A 161 -1.58 -6.69 -1.08
N GLU A 162 -0.52 -6.18 -0.48
CA GLU A 162 -0.33 -6.14 0.98
C GLU A 162 -1.33 -5.21 1.66
N LEU A 163 -1.51 -3.98 1.15
CA LEU A 163 -2.46 -2.99 1.65
C LEU A 163 -3.91 -3.48 1.62
N PHE A 164 -4.28 -4.23 0.60
CA PHE A 164 -5.62 -4.78 0.40
C PHE A 164 -5.68 -6.29 0.62
N GLY A 165 -4.75 -6.81 1.44
CA GLY A 165 -4.69 -8.20 1.87
C GLY A 165 -5.49 -8.46 3.16
N ASP A 166 -4.80 -8.71 4.27
CA ASP A 166 -5.42 -9.14 5.53
C ASP A 166 -6.15 -8.04 6.29
N ALA A 167 -5.68 -6.78 6.22
CA ALA A 167 -6.25 -5.64 6.94
C ALA A 167 -6.78 -4.61 5.95
N LEU A 168 -8.04 -4.76 5.56
CA LEU A 168 -8.67 -3.89 4.58
C LEU A 168 -8.90 -2.46 5.12
N PRO A 169 -8.65 -1.41 4.31
CA PRO A 169 -9.01 -0.04 4.65
C PRO A 169 -10.51 0.09 4.93
N LYS A 170 -10.90 1.00 5.85
CA LYS A 170 -12.30 1.17 6.29
C LYS A 170 -13.29 1.45 5.15
N ASP A 171 -12.86 2.19 4.15
CA ASP A 171 -13.70 2.60 3.03
C ASP A 171 -13.64 1.60 1.85
N TYR A 172 -12.84 0.55 1.98
CA TYR A 172 -12.75 -0.49 0.98
C TYR A 172 -13.95 -1.44 1.06
N ARG A 173 -14.66 -1.64 -0.04
CA ARG A 173 -15.88 -2.44 -0.09
C ARG A 173 -15.71 -3.77 -0.81
N GLY A 174 -14.48 -4.10 -1.16
CA GLY A 174 -14.15 -5.36 -1.79
C GLY A 174 -13.72 -6.44 -0.79
N ARG A 175 -13.44 -7.62 -1.30
CA ARG A 175 -12.69 -8.65 -0.59
C ARG A 175 -11.19 -8.37 -0.68
N SER A 176 -10.40 -9.06 0.12
CA SER A 176 -8.94 -9.04 -0.03
C SER A 176 -8.52 -9.32 -1.48
N VAL A 177 -7.44 -8.65 -1.92
CA VAL A 177 -6.86 -8.88 -3.25
C VAL A 177 -6.35 -10.32 -3.33
N ALA A 178 -6.86 -11.07 -4.29
CA ALA A 178 -6.62 -12.50 -4.43
C ALA A 178 -6.36 -12.86 -5.91
N PRO A 179 -5.86 -14.08 -6.20
CA PRO A 179 -5.77 -14.55 -7.58
C PRO A 179 -7.09 -14.35 -8.34
N SER A 180 -7.02 -14.05 -9.61
CA SER A 180 -8.07 -13.62 -10.53
C SER A 180 -8.45 -12.13 -10.49
N ASP A 181 -7.95 -11.33 -9.55
CA ASP A 181 -8.18 -9.88 -9.59
C ASP A 181 -7.30 -9.18 -10.62
N VAL A 182 -7.75 -8.03 -11.09
CA VAL A 182 -6.98 -7.19 -12.02
C VAL A 182 -6.67 -5.85 -11.34
N ILE A 183 -5.40 -5.46 -11.39
CA ILE A 183 -4.93 -4.15 -10.93
C ILE A 183 -4.52 -3.34 -12.15
N GLU A 184 -5.04 -2.12 -12.23
CA GLU A 184 -4.63 -1.09 -13.18
C GLU A 184 -3.65 -0.14 -12.49
N LEU A 185 -2.47 0.06 -13.05
CA LEU A 185 -1.60 1.18 -12.75
C LEU A 185 -1.78 2.21 -13.86
N TYR A 186 -2.06 3.47 -13.51
CA TYR A 186 -2.31 4.50 -14.50
C TYR A 186 -1.75 5.86 -14.07
N ASP A 187 -1.41 6.64 -15.05
CA ASP A 187 -0.95 8.03 -14.95
C ASP A 187 -1.33 8.79 -16.23
N ASP A 188 -0.81 10.00 -16.39
CA ASP A 188 -1.08 10.83 -17.56
C ASP A 188 -0.44 10.28 -18.84
N THR A 189 0.54 9.37 -18.71
CA THR A 189 1.27 8.77 -19.85
C THR A 189 0.61 7.50 -20.36
N GLY A 190 -0.18 6.81 -19.52
CA GLY A 190 -0.82 5.57 -19.95
C GLY A 190 -1.44 4.73 -18.85
N ARG A 191 -1.79 3.52 -19.27
CA ARG A 191 -2.47 2.53 -18.42
C ARG A 191 -1.86 1.17 -18.64
N ARG A 192 -1.58 0.46 -17.55
CA ARG A 192 -1.06 -0.90 -17.53
C ARG A 192 -1.95 -1.77 -16.66
N TYR A 193 -2.26 -2.98 -17.09
CA TYR A 193 -3.16 -3.90 -16.40
C TYR A 193 -2.43 -5.17 -16.03
N PHE A 194 -2.64 -5.63 -14.82
CA PHE A 194 -1.97 -6.79 -14.25
C PHE A 194 -2.99 -7.71 -13.61
N TYR A 195 -2.95 -8.97 -14.01
CA TYR A 195 -3.74 -10.02 -13.41
C TYR A 195 -2.99 -10.58 -12.19
N ARG A 196 -3.69 -10.68 -11.07
CA ARG A 196 -3.14 -11.34 -9.89
C ARG A 196 -3.11 -12.83 -10.13
N ASP A 197 -1.92 -13.38 -10.33
CA ASP A 197 -1.66 -14.81 -10.44
C ASP A 197 -1.36 -15.40 -9.05
N THR A 198 -1.29 -16.72 -8.95
CA THR A 198 -0.95 -17.42 -7.70
C THR A 198 0.47 -17.12 -7.22
N GLY A 199 1.40 -16.84 -8.12
CA GLY A 199 2.81 -16.56 -7.83
C GLY A 199 3.23 -15.08 -8.00
N GLY A 200 2.29 -14.15 -8.23
CA GLY A 200 2.66 -12.75 -8.46
C GLY A 200 1.67 -12.03 -9.36
N PHE A 201 2.16 -11.25 -10.29
CA PHE A 201 1.34 -10.46 -11.23
C PHE A 201 1.80 -10.70 -12.67
N CYS A 202 0.84 -10.85 -13.56
CA CYS A 202 1.08 -11.01 -15.00
C CYS A 202 0.48 -9.82 -15.75
N PRO A 203 1.23 -9.15 -16.65
CA PRO A 203 0.67 -8.12 -17.51
C PRO A 203 -0.39 -8.72 -18.44
N VAL A 204 -1.54 -8.05 -18.56
CA VAL A 204 -2.67 -8.52 -19.37
C VAL A 204 -3.30 -7.40 -20.16
N LYS A 205 -4.04 -7.75 -21.21
CA LYS A 205 -5.00 -6.82 -21.84
C LYS A 205 -6.29 -6.82 -21.02
N PHE A 206 -6.82 -5.65 -20.76
CA PHE A 206 -8.10 -5.48 -20.05
C PHE A 206 -8.86 -4.27 -20.61
N SER A 207 -10.17 -4.37 -20.70
CA SER A 207 -11.04 -3.31 -21.24
C SER A 207 -11.91 -2.72 -20.10
N PRO A 208 -11.43 -1.75 -19.33
CA PRO A 208 -12.10 -1.25 -18.13
C PRO A 208 -13.48 -0.66 -18.41
N MET A 209 -13.74 -0.21 -19.65
CA MET A 209 -15.04 0.32 -20.07
C MET A 209 -16.16 -0.74 -20.03
N LEU A 210 -15.81 -2.01 -20.07
CA LEU A 210 -16.75 -3.13 -19.96
C LEU A 210 -16.98 -3.61 -18.53
N ALA A 211 -16.12 -3.20 -17.61
CA ALA A 211 -16.26 -3.55 -16.20
C ALA A 211 -17.44 -2.79 -15.57
N LYS A 212 -18.09 -3.42 -14.59
CA LYS A 212 -19.18 -2.80 -13.85
C LYS A 212 -18.60 -1.74 -12.88
N LYS A 213 -19.35 -0.69 -12.64
CA LYS A 213 -19.05 0.34 -11.64
C LYS A 213 -19.67 -0.02 -10.30
#